data_cc1388edb30fe1e3ff0db06cdb86cfd3
#
_entry.id   cc1388edb30fe1e3ff0db06cdb86cfd3
#
_cell.length_a   1.000
_cell.length_b   1.000
_cell.length_c   1.000
_cell.angle_alpha   90.00
_cell.angle_beta   90.00
_cell.angle_gamma   90.00
#
_symmetry.space_group_name_H-M   'P 1'
#
loop_
_entity.id
_entity.type
_entity.pdbx_description
1 polymer ?
#
loop_
_entity_poly.entity_id
_entity_poly.type
_entity_poly.pdbx_seq_one_letter_code
_entity_poly.pdbx_strand_id
1 'polypeptide(L)'
;MAAGLVAQNFVLASRVVRFVVRRVVHSSMTVVLLITLLLLAACGHPKQARVEVPPPPAPASVPAAREPAPSSPSSSSSLPSKIPDLNRNDSAQDAEAAADPDLAEPSIPAGATAIATETGMASWYGPPYHNRRGSNGEVYNMHAMTAAHRTLPLGSVVRVTNLKTAHSALVRITDRGPFIPGRVLDLSLAAARRLDVYQPGTAEVKVEVMATPAPLDSGGKWAVQIGSFPDEDVATEFADHLTRRYRTAKVLRFASPAGGWWIRIRVLDDDHDRAQQMVAETRTSEGAVFLVRLD
;
A
#
# COMPACT_ATOMS: atom_id res chain seq x y z
N MET A 1 70.08 -25.29 49.22
CA MET A 1 68.79 -26.00 49.31
C MET A 1 67.55 -25.10 49.23
N ALA A 2 67.66 -23.76 49.12
CA ALA A 2 66.50 -22.86 49.12
C ALA A 2 65.82 -22.63 47.77
N ALA A 3 66.51 -22.81 46.64
CA ALA A 3 66.01 -22.52 45.29
C ALA A 3 64.94 -23.54 44.77
N GLY A 4 64.97 -24.78 45.23
CA GLY A 4 64.03 -25.83 44.84
C GLY A 4 62.63 -25.65 45.39
N LEU A 5 62.47 -25.08 46.59
CA LEU A 5 61.21 -24.93 47.30
C LEU A 5 60.34 -23.80 46.66
N VAL A 6 60.99 -22.73 46.16
CA VAL A 6 60.31 -21.59 45.51
C VAL A 6 59.75 -22.01 44.15
N ALA A 7 60.46 -22.82 43.41
CA ALA A 7 60.00 -23.27 42.08
C ALA A 7 58.80 -24.24 42.19
N GLN A 8 58.75 -25.11 43.20
CA GLN A 8 57.61 -26.01 43.42
C GLN A 8 56.34 -25.28 43.80
N ASN A 9 56.43 -24.26 44.64
CA ASN A 9 55.28 -23.46 45.05
C ASN A 9 54.70 -22.64 43.90
N PHE A 10 55.53 -22.15 42.95
CA PHE A 10 55.08 -21.42 41.80
C PHE A 10 54.32 -22.30 40.79
N VAL A 11 54.78 -23.52 40.60
CA VAL A 11 54.09 -24.50 39.70
C VAL A 11 52.78 -24.95 40.32
N LEU A 12 52.69 -25.13 41.64
CA LEU A 12 51.46 -25.51 42.33
C LEU A 12 50.40 -24.38 42.27
N ALA A 13 50.81 -23.12 42.50
CA ALA A 13 49.96 -21.95 42.41
C ALA A 13 49.38 -21.77 41.00
N SER A 14 50.20 -21.97 39.96
CA SER A 14 49.78 -21.84 38.55
C SER A 14 48.79 -22.93 38.14
N ARG A 15 48.85 -24.13 38.75
CA ARG A 15 47.87 -25.20 38.47
C ARG A 15 46.54 -24.95 39.17
N VAL A 16 46.55 -24.44 40.38
CA VAL A 16 45.34 -24.12 41.13
C VAL A 16 44.56 -22.96 40.46
N VAL A 17 45.28 -21.90 40.06
CA VAL A 17 44.68 -20.78 39.34
C VAL A 17 44.07 -21.23 38.02
N ARG A 18 44.75 -22.04 37.22
CA ARG A 18 44.17 -22.59 35.97
C ARG A 18 42.94 -23.49 36.24
N PHE A 19 42.92 -24.26 37.31
CA PHE A 19 41.81 -25.13 37.64
C PHE A 19 40.58 -24.31 38.07
N VAL A 20 40.78 -23.27 38.88
CA VAL A 20 39.70 -22.39 39.33
C VAL A 20 39.14 -21.58 38.19
N VAL A 21 40.00 -20.97 37.33
CA VAL A 21 39.57 -20.22 36.16
C VAL A 21 38.78 -21.12 35.20
N ARG A 22 39.28 -22.35 34.95
CA ARG A 22 38.56 -23.29 34.07
C ARG A 22 37.20 -23.71 34.63
N ARG A 23 37.02 -23.88 35.94
CA ARG A 23 35.73 -24.17 36.55
C ARG A 23 34.77 -22.99 36.50
N VAL A 24 35.24 -21.77 36.76
CA VAL A 24 34.42 -20.56 36.67
C VAL A 24 33.92 -20.31 35.24
N VAL A 25 34.80 -20.46 34.25
CA VAL A 25 34.42 -20.27 32.82
C VAL A 25 33.40 -21.33 32.39
N HIS A 26 33.55 -22.60 32.76
CA HIS A 26 32.58 -23.65 32.41
C HIS A 26 31.23 -23.44 33.12
N SER A 27 31.24 -23.00 34.38
CA SER A 27 30.01 -22.69 35.12
C SER A 27 29.27 -21.49 34.50
N SER A 28 30.00 -20.44 34.10
CA SER A 28 29.40 -19.28 33.42
C SER A 28 28.84 -19.63 32.03
N MET A 29 29.52 -20.48 31.25
CA MET A 29 29.00 -20.94 29.96
C MET A 29 27.72 -21.79 30.07
N THR A 30 27.65 -22.66 31.11
CA THR A 30 26.44 -23.48 31.34
C THR A 30 25.25 -22.62 31.79
N VAL A 31 25.48 -21.58 32.60
CA VAL A 31 24.42 -20.66 33.02
C VAL A 31 23.94 -19.83 31.85
N VAL A 32 24.82 -19.31 31.00
CA VAL A 32 24.46 -18.59 29.81
C VAL A 32 23.69 -19.48 28.83
N LEU A 33 24.10 -20.72 28.60
CA LEU A 33 23.40 -21.67 27.75
C LEU A 33 22.01 -22.01 28.26
N LEU A 34 21.83 -22.18 29.60
CA LEU A 34 20.53 -22.40 30.22
C LEU A 34 19.62 -21.19 30.11
N ILE A 35 20.14 -19.97 30.26
CA ILE A 35 19.36 -18.73 30.09
C ILE A 35 18.92 -18.55 28.63
N THR A 36 19.80 -18.84 27.65
CA THR A 36 19.44 -18.79 26.23
C THR A 36 18.41 -19.85 25.87
N LEU A 37 18.48 -21.05 26.45
CA LEU A 37 17.49 -22.11 26.21
C LEU A 37 16.12 -21.74 26.83
N LEU A 38 16.11 -21.10 28.02
CA LEU A 38 14.90 -20.61 28.64
C LEU A 38 14.24 -19.47 27.87
N LEU A 39 15.05 -18.57 27.32
CA LEU A 39 14.55 -17.47 26.46
C LEU A 39 13.97 -17.97 25.13
N LEU A 40 14.50 -19.06 24.57
CA LEU A 40 13.97 -19.70 23.36
C LEU A 40 12.64 -20.44 23.65
N ALA A 41 12.45 -20.98 24.87
CA ALA A 41 11.20 -21.64 25.25
C ALA A 41 10.06 -20.65 25.58
N ALA A 42 10.40 -19.38 25.88
CA ALA A 42 9.43 -18.33 26.17
C ALA A 42 8.86 -17.64 24.92
N CYS A 43 9.40 -17.93 23.72
CA CYS A 43 8.80 -17.52 22.45
C CYS A 43 7.58 -18.40 22.15
N GLY A 44 6.52 -18.27 22.93
CA GLY A 44 5.19 -18.73 22.59
C GLY A 44 4.81 -18.07 21.26
N HIS A 45 4.44 -18.90 20.27
CA HIS A 45 3.91 -18.42 19.00
C HIS A 45 2.77 -17.45 19.27
N PRO A 46 2.81 -16.21 18.78
CA PRO A 46 1.63 -15.38 18.82
C PRO A 46 0.55 -16.13 18.03
N LYS A 47 -0.55 -16.50 18.70
CA LYS A 47 -1.77 -16.91 18.01
C LYS A 47 -2.08 -15.79 17.04
N GLN A 48 -1.94 -16.04 15.75
CA GLN A 48 -2.47 -15.15 14.73
C GLN A 48 -3.95 -15.02 15.01
N ALA A 49 -4.35 -13.89 15.55
CA ALA A 49 -5.73 -13.50 15.61
C ALA A 49 -6.16 -13.43 14.13
N ARG A 50 -7.01 -14.37 13.74
CA ARG A 50 -7.70 -14.35 12.46
C ARG A 50 -8.58 -13.11 12.52
N VAL A 51 -8.12 -12.03 11.89
CA VAL A 51 -8.95 -10.84 11.68
C VAL A 51 -10.01 -11.31 10.68
N GLU A 52 -11.20 -11.63 11.17
CA GLU A 52 -12.38 -11.74 10.32
C GLU A 52 -12.62 -10.35 9.73
N VAL A 53 -12.26 -10.20 8.47
CA VAL A 53 -12.64 -9.03 7.69
C VAL A 53 -14.17 -9.09 7.60
N PRO A 54 -14.91 -8.10 8.12
CA PRO A 54 -16.36 -8.09 7.96
C PRO A 54 -16.68 -8.11 6.47
N PRO A 55 -17.67 -8.89 6.03
CA PRO A 55 -18.10 -8.91 4.64
C PRO A 55 -18.50 -7.50 4.21
N PRO A 56 -18.27 -7.12 2.95
CA PRO A 56 -18.69 -5.83 2.44
C PRO A 56 -20.19 -5.68 2.71
N PRO A 57 -20.66 -4.48 3.09
CA PRO A 57 -22.08 -4.26 3.33
C PRO A 57 -22.87 -4.68 2.10
N ALA A 58 -23.91 -5.50 2.32
CA ALA A 58 -24.82 -5.91 1.28
C ALA A 58 -25.41 -4.65 0.60
N PRO A 59 -25.61 -4.66 -0.73
CA PRO A 59 -26.23 -3.54 -1.41
C PRO A 59 -27.58 -3.28 -0.76
N ALA A 60 -27.80 -2.02 -0.34
CA ALA A 60 -29.05 -1.60 0.24
C ALA A 60 -30.19 -1.99 -0.70
N SER A 61 -31.09 -2.85 -0.22
CA SER A 61 -32.31 -3.22 -0.93
C SER A 61 -33.12 -1.95 -1.19
N VAL A 62 -33.26 -1.63 -2.46
CA VAL A 62 -34.15 -0.57 -2.91
C VAL A 62 -35.57 -0.96 -2.46
N PRO A 63 -36.33 -0.11 -1.77
CA PRO A 63 -37.71 -0.42 -1.42
C PRO A 63 -38.53 -0.67 -2.69
N ALA A 64 -39.16 -1.83 -2.78
CA ALA A 64 -40.06 -2.15 -3.87
C ALA A 64 -41.15 -1.09 -3.94
N ALA A 65 -41.25 -0.42 -5.08
CA ALA A 65 -42.34 0.47 -5.38
C ALA A 65 -43.66 -0.36 -5.35
N ARG A 66 -44.62 0.10 -4.56
CA ARG A 66 -45.97 -0.44 -4.50
C ARG A 66 -46.59 -0.40 -5.90
N GLU A 67 -47.00 -1.56 -6.40
CA GLU A 67 -47.92 -1.66 -7.53
C GLU A 67 -49.25 -0.96 -7.20
N PRO A 68 -49.76 -0.09 -8.06
CA PRO A 68 -51.17 0.30 -8.00
C PRO A 68 -52.03 -0.74 -8.74
N ALA A 69 -53.16 -1.11 -8.10
CA ALA A 69 -54.14 -2.03 -8.56
C ALA A 69 -54.84 -1.60 -9.89
N PRO A 70 -55.42 -2.55 -10.65
CA PRO A 70 -55.91 -2.32 -12.01
C PRO A 70 -57.25 -1.62 -12.06
N SER A 71 -57.40 -0.63 -12.92
CA SER A 71 -58.69 -0.14 -13.41
C SER A 71 -58.67 -0.11 -14.94
N SER A 72 -59.50 -0.92 -15.55
CA SER A 72 -59.85 -0.92 -16.97
C SER A 72 -61.20 -0.17 -17.16
N PRO A 73 -61.74 0.03 -18.42
CA PRO A 73 -61.10 0.34 -19.69
C PRO A 73 -61.77 1.52 -20.46
N SER A 74 -61.24 1.79 -21.61
CA SER A 74 -61.81 2.35 -22.85
C SER A 74 -61.35 3.77 -23.23
N SER A 75 -60.71 3.90 -24.34
CA SER A 75 -61.20 4.12 -25.69
C SER A 75 -60.08 4.50 -26.64
N SER A 76 -60.21 3.94 -27.80
CA SER A 76 -59.43 4.08 -29.04
C SER A 76 -59.06 5.49 -29.47
N SER A 77 -57.81 5.72 -29.91
CA SER A 77 -57.51 6.46 -31.14
C SER A 77 -56.07 6.19 -31.62
N SER A 78 -56.02 5.95 -32.89
CA SER A 78 -54.97 5.65 -33.84
C SER A 78 -53.57 6.29 -33.67
N LEU A 79 -52.57 5.44 -33.97
CA LEU A 79 -51.16 5.59 -34.26
C LEU A 79 -50.75 6.82 -35.15
N PRO A 80 -49.46 7.23 -35.04
CA PRO A 80 -48.48 6.63 -35.92
C PRO A 80 -47.19 6.14 -35.21
N SER A 81 -46.75 5.00 -35.70
CA SER A 81 -45.49 4.35 -35.41
C SER A 81 -44.29 5.26 -35.79
N LYS A 82 -43.49 5.59 -34.79
CA LYS A 82 -42.08 5.88 -34.99
C LYS A 82 -41.32 5.40 -33.79
N ILE A 83 -40.80 4.18 -33.87
CA ILE A 83 -39.80 3.65 -32.97
C ILE A 83 -38.53 4.44 -33.27
N PRO A 84 -37.92 5.18 -32.32
CA PRO A 84 -36.56 5.65 -32.49
C PRO A 84 -35.63 4.45 -32.34
N ASP A 85 -34.81 4.21 -33.33
CA ASP A 85 -33.68 3.30 -33.34
C ASP A 85 -32.76 3.66 -32.17
N LEU A 86 -32.79 2.87 -31.10
CA LEU A 86 -31.88 2.93 -29.93
C LEU A 86 -30.48 2.35 -30.21
N ASN A 87 -30.12 2.21 -31.50
CA ASN A 87 -28.86 1.53 -31.86
C ASN A 87 -27.90 2.46 -32.66
N ARG A 88 -27.90 3.76 -32.38
CA ARG A 88 -27.00 4.68 -33.10
C ARG A 88 -26.10 5.55 -32.23
N ASN A 89 -26.18 5.45 -30.91
CA ASN A 89 -25.34 6.26 -30.02
C ASN A 89 -24.15 5.50 -29.40
N ASP A 90 -24.18 4.16 -29.37
CA ASP A 90 -23.08 3.41 -28.75
C ASP A 90 -21.79 3.48 -29.59
N SER A 91 -21.92 3.45 -30.92
CA SER A 91 -20.75 3.54 -31.83
C SER A 91 -20.07 4.91 -31.87
N ALA A 92 -20.80 5.99 -31.58
CA ALA A 92 -20.22 7.33 -31.52
C ALA A 92 -19.54 7.61 -30.16
N GLN A 93 -20.09 7.07 -29.08
CA GLN A 93 -19.45 7.16 -27.77
C GLN A 93 -18.21 6.30 -27.67
N ASP A 94 -18.18 5.12 -28.31
CA ASP A 94 -17.01 4.26 -28.40
C ASP A 94 -15.91 4.88 -29.31
N ALA A 95 -16.29 5.63 -30.35
CA ALA A 95 -15.35 6.32 -31.22
C ALA A 95 -14.76 7.59 -30.56
N GLU A 96 -15.55 8.29 -29.74
CA GLU A 96 -15.08 9.47 -28.99
C GLU A 96 -14.23 9.05 -27.79
N ALA A 97 -14.57 7.92 -27.14
CA ALA A 97 -13.74 7.29 -26.11
C ALA A 97 -12.36 6.84 -26.65
N ALA A 98 -12.27 6.45 -27.92
CA ALA A 98 -10.99 6.11 -28.57
C ALA A 98 -10.12 7.33 -28.92
N ALA A 99 -10.65 8.54 -28.82
CA ALA A 99 -9.94 9.79 -29.12
C ALA A 99 -9.33 10.45 -27.87
N ASP A 100 -9.71 10.02 -26.66
CA ASP A 100 -9.12 10.49 -25.40
C ASP A 100 -7.84 9.67 -25.13
N PRO A 101 -6.63 10.29 -25.19
CA PRO A 101 -5.37 9.60 -25.00
C PRO A 101 -5.24 8.96 -23.60
N ASP A 102 -6.06 9.39 -22.63
CA ASP A 102 -6.08 8.82 -21.28
C ASP A 102 -6.90 7.54 -21.19
N LEU A 103 -7.81 7.28 -22.15
CA LEU A 103 -8.59 6.04 -22.22
C LEU A 103 -7.80 4.92 -22.91
N ALA A 104 -6.86 5.26 -23.77
CA ALA A 104 -5.98 4.30 -24.42
C ALA A 104 -4.92 3.77 -23.44
N GLU A 105 -4.47 2.55 -23.68
CA GLU A 105 -3.32 1.98 -22.98
C GLU A 105 -2.07 2.82 -23.32
N PRO A 106 -1.27 3.26 -22.33
CA PRO A 106 -0.08 4.06 -22.60
C PRO A 106 0.92 3.28 -23.44
N SER A 107 1.61 3.96 -24.36
CA SER A 107 2.61 3.34 -25.21
C SER A 107 4.00 3.38 -24.59
N ILE A 108 4.80 2.38 -24.92
CA ILE A 108 6.23 2.31 -24.56
C ILE A 108 7.05 2.07 -25.83
N PRO A 109 8.33 2.47 -25.88
CA PRO A 109 9.20 2.17 -27.02
C PRO A 109 9.28 0.66 -27.28
N ALA A 110 9.37 0.29 -28.56
CA ALA A 110 9.57 -1.11 -28.93
C ALA A 110 10.89 -1.63 -28.34
N GLY A 111 10.84 -2.81 -27.72
CA GLY A 111 12.01 -3.42 -27.07
C GLY A 111 12.34 -2.86 -25.69
N ALA A 112 11.49 -1.99 -25.11
CA ALA A 112 11.71 -1.51 -23.75
C ALA A 112 11.77 -2.68 -22.75
N THR A 113 12.81 -2.67 -21.92
CA THR A 113 13.01 -3.61 -20.83
C THR A 113 12.53 -3.00 -19.50
N ALA A 114 12.14 -3.82 -18.56
CA ALA A 114 11.76 -3.37 -17.24
C ALA A 114 12.96 -2.74 -16.50
N ILE A 115 12.77 -1.53 -15.98
CA ILE A 115 13.74 -0.78 -15.17
C ILE A 115 13.78 -1.36 -13.73
N ALA A 116 12.60 -1.71 -13.21
CA ALA A 116 12.43 -2.31 -11.89
C ALA A 116 11.20 -3.22 -11.90
N THR A 117 11.14 -4.14 -10.94
CA THR A 117 10.01 -5.08 -10.83
C THR A 117 9.67 -5.27 -9.36
N GLU A 118 8.38 -5.26 -9.04
CA GLU A 118 7.87 -5.69 -7.73
C GLU A 118 6.67 -6.61 -7.88
N THR A 119 6.36 -7.38 -6.85
CA THR A 119 5.20 -8.27 -6.79
C THR A 119 4.42 -7.99 -5.51
N GLY A 120 3.10 -8.00 -5.60
CA GLY A 120 2.25 -7.79 -4.44
C GLY A 120 0.77 -7.74 -4.81
N MET A 121 -0.06 -7.45 -3.81
CA MET A 121 -1.51 -7.36 -4.03
C MET A 121 -1.87 -6.05 -4.72
N ALA A 122 -2.67 -6.14 -5.77
CA ALA A 122 -3.38 -5.01 -6.36
C ALA A 122 -4.85 -5.03 -5.95
N SER A 123 -5.45 -3.84 -5.83
CA SER A 123 -6.89 -3.65 -5.79
C SER A 123 -7.29 -2.59 -6.81
N TRP A 124 -8.52 -2.06 -6.70
CA TRP A 124 -8.96 -0.98 -7.57
C TRP A 124 -9.80 0.04 -6.81
N TYR A 125 -9.85 1.26 -7.33
CA TYR A 125 -10.62 2.37 -6.80
C TYR A 125 -11.54 2.96 -7.88
N GLY A 126 -12.71 3.42 -7.47
CA GLY A 126 -13.78 3.77 -8.41
C GLY A 126 -14.59 5.00 -7.98
N PRO A 127 -15.93 4.91 -7.96
CA PRO A 127 -16.84 6.05 -7.91
C PRO A 127 -16.56 7.14 -6.88
N PRO A 128 -16.13 6.84 -5.61
CA PRO A 128 -15.87 7.90 -4.64
C PRO A 128 -14.75 8.88 -5.05
N TYR A 129 -13.86 8.45 -5.94
CA TYR A 129 -12.72 9.22 -6.41
C TYR A 129 -12.90 9.79 -7.81
N HIS A 130 -13.83 9.26 -8.60
CA HIS A 130 -14.10 9.72 -9.96
C HIS A 130 -14.44 11.20 -9.99
N ASN A 131 -13.89 11.92 -10.98
CA ASN A 131 -14.01 13.38 -11.12
C ASN A 131 -13.37 14.19 -9.98
N ARG A 132 -12.55 13.58 -9.12
CA ARG A 132 -11.75 14.29 -8.13
C ARG A 132 -10.33 14.48 -8.64
N ARG A 133 -9.65 15.49 -8.12
CA ARG A 133 -8.25 15.77 -8.47
C ARG A 133 -7.34 14.73 -7.84
N GLY A 134 -6.55 14.04 -8.67
CA GLY A 134 -5.52 13.09 -8.26
C GLY A 134 -4.25 13.76 -7.75
N SER A 135 -3.28 12.96 -7.34
CA SER A 135 -2.00 13.45 -6.79
C SER A 135 -1.13 14.13 -7.84
N ASN A 136 -1.28 13.79 -9.13
CA ASN A 136 -0.63 14.48 -10.25
C ASN A 136 -1.27 15.83 -10.61
N GLY A 137 -2.37 16.20 -9.96
CA GLY A 137 -3.11 17.44 -10.21
C GLY A 137 -4.18 17.35 -11.30
N GLU A 138 -4.24 16.25 -12.05
CA GLU A 138 -5.28 16.00 -13.07
C GLU A 138 -6.58 15.47 -12.43
N VAL A 139 -7.68 15.56 -13.17
CA VAL A 139 -8.96 14.97 -12.73
C VAL A 139 -8.93 13.46 -12.98
N TYR A 140 -9.12 12.68 -11.92
CA TYR A 140 -9.15 11.21 -12.03
C TYR A 140 -10.33 10.74 -12.85
N ASN A 141 -10.03 10.00 -13.92
CA ASN A 141 -11.01 9.30 -14.74
C ASN A 141 -10.90 7.79 -14.49
N MET A 142 -11.93 7.18 -13.89
CA MET A 142 -11.92 5.74 -13.60
C MET A 142 -11.95 4.86 -14.86
N HIS A 143 -12.25 5.44 -16.03
CA HIS A 143 -12.27 4.74 -17.32
C HIS A 143 -10.93 4.81 -18.07
N ALA A 144 -9.96 5.57 -17.55
CA ALA A 144 -8.60 5.66 -18.11
C ALA A 144 -7.71 4.51 -17.61
N MET A 145 -6.67 4.16 -18.37
CA MET A 145 -5.70 3.12 -18.01
C MET A 145 -4.65 3.66 -17.04
N THR A 146 -5.04 3.85 -15.78
CA THR A 146 -4.22 4.47 -14.73
C THR A 146 -4.19 3.66 -13.45
N ALA A 147 -3.25 4.00 -12.57
CA ALA A 147 -3.13 3.39 -11.25
C ALA A 147 -2.53 4.35 -10.22
N ALA A 148 -2.71 4.02 -8.94
CA ALA A 148 -2.04 4.66 -7.82
C ALA A 148 -0.91 3.80 -7.29
N HIS A 149 0.26 4.41 -7.05
CA HIS A 149 1.43 3.79 -6.43
C HIS A 149 2.07 4.73 -5.41
N ARG A 150 2.64 4.17 -4.32
CA ARG A 150 3.17 5.00 -3.24
C ARG A 150 4.43 5.79 -3.60
N THR A 151 5.37 5.14 -4.29
CA THR A 151 6.76 5.63 -4.42
C THR A 151 7.24 5.83 -5.85
N LEU A 152 6.59 5.26 -6.86
CA LEU A 152 6.96 5.51 -8.26
C LEU A 152 6.71 6.98 -8.63
N PRO A 153 7.58 7.64 -9.41
CA PRO A 153 7.32 8.99 -9.93
C PRO A 153 5.97 9.05 -10.64
N LEU A 154 5.21 10.14 -10.43
CA LEU A 154 3.97 10.37 -11.18
C LEU A 154 4.26 10.49 -12.66
N GLY A 155 3.43 9.85 -13.51
CA GLY A 155 3.68 9.73 -14.93
C GLY A 155 4.46 8.47 -15.36
N SER A 156 4.99 7.69 -14.41
CA SER A 156 5.62 6.39 -14.74
C SER A 156 4.63 5.48 -15.46
N VAL A 157 5.11 4.73 -16.44
CA VAL A 157 4.35 3.69 -17.15
C VAL A 157 4.82 2.33 -16.64
N VAL A 158 3.88 1.54 -16.16
CA VAL A 158 4.16 0.19 -15.66
C VAL A 158 3.37 -0.85 -16.44
N ARG A 159 4.00 -2.00 -16.70
CA ARG A 159 3.29 -3.20 -17.12
C ARG A 159 2.83 -3.94 -15.87
N VAL A 160 1.54 -4.17 -15.76
CA VAL A 160 0.94 -4.95 -14.70
C VAL A 160 0.50 -6.29 -15.25
N THR A 161 0.91 -7.38 -14.62
CA THR A 161 0.50 -8.74 -15.01
C THR A 161 -0.18 -9.40 -13.81
N ASN A 162 -1.41 -9.84 -13.98
CA ASN A 162 -2.12 -10.65 -13.01
C ASN A 162 -1.48 -12.05 -12.99
N LEU A 163 -0.94 -12.47 -11.85
CA LEU A 163 -0.19 -13.72 -11.76
C LEU A 163 -1.07 -14.97 -11.85
N LYS A 164 -2.37 -14.83 -11.63
CA LYS A 164 -3.32 -15.94 -11.74
C LYS A 164 -3.80 -16.16 -13.17
N THR A 165 -4.09 -15.09 -13.92
CA THR A 165 -4.70 -15.17 -15.26
C THR A 165 -3.69 -14.95 -16.38
N ALA A 166 -2.49 -14.45 -16.06
CA ALA A 166 -1.45 -14.00 -16.97
C ALA A 166 -1.87 -12.83 -17.89
N HIS A 167 -3.04 -12.23 -17.69
CA HIS A 167 -3.41 -11.01 -18.40
C HIS A 167 -2.51 -9.87 -17.97
N SER A 168 -2.09 -9.07 -18.95
CA SER A 168 -1.21 -7.92 -18.72
C SER A 168 -1.70 -6.69 -19.47
N ALA A 169 -1.41 -5.52 -18.91
CA ALA A 169 -1.71 -4.23 -19.51
C ALA A 169 -0.70 -3.18 -19.07
N LEU A 170 -0.52 -2.12 -19.86
CA LEU A 170 0.23 -0.94 -19.46
C LEU A 170 -0.71 0.05 -18.77
N VAL A 171 -0.27 0.62 -17.65
CA VAL A 171 -1.00 1.65 -16.93
C VAL A 171 -0.07 2.79 -16.57
N ARG A 172 -0.61 4.01 -16.48
CA ARG A 172 0.13 5.19 -16.04
C ARG A 172 -0.10 5.44 -14.55
N ILE A 173 0.95 5.73 -13.80
CA ILE A 173 0.86 6.10 -12.39
C ILE A 173 0.48 7.58 -12.30
N THR A 174 -0.74 7.85 -11.85
CA THR A 174 -1.31 9.20 -11.76
C THR A 174 -1.67 9.62 -10.35
N ASP A 175 -1.65 8.67 -9.40
CA ASP A 175 -2.10 8.93 -8.04
C ASP A 175 -1.22 8.23 -6.99
N ARG A 176 -1.45 8.57 -5.73
CA ARG A 176 -0.77 8.05 -4.54
C ARG A 176 -1.64 7.09 -3.74
N GLY A 177 -1.09 5.96 -3.42
CA GLY A 177 -1.69 4.81 -2.75
C GLY A 177 -1.05 3.52 -3.24
N PRO A 178 -1.50 2.37 -2.78
CA PRO A 178 -2.49 2.15 -1.72
C PRO A 178 -1.95 2.44 -0.32
N PHE A 179 -2.82 2.93 0.55
CA PHE A 179 -2.50 3.13 1.97
C PHE A 179 -3.16 2.04 2.83
N ILE A 180 -3.03 0.80 2.37
CA ILE A 180 -3.47 -0.42 3.06
C ILE A 180 -2.29 -1.39 3.08
N PRO A 181 -1.94 -1.96 4.25
CA PRO A 181 -0.85 -2.92 4.35
C PRO A 181 -1.02 -4.10 3.39
N GLY A 182 0.10 -4.56 2.79
CA GLY A 182 0.11 -5.69 1.88
C GLY A 182 -0.28 -5.38 0.43
N ARG A 183 -0.83 -4.19 0.13
CA ARG A 183 -1.10 -3.76 -1.25
C ARG A 183 0.03 -2.90 -1.79
N VAL A 184 0.32 -3.08 -3.07
CA VAL A 184 1.35 -2.32 -3.81
C VAL A 184 0.74 -1.37 -4.85
N LEU A 185 -0.42 -1.72 -5.41
CA LEU A 185 -1.04 -1.00 -6.51
C LEU A 185 -2.56 -0.91 -6.34
N ASP A 186 -3.14 0.26 -6.62
CA ASP A 186 -4.58 0.43 -6.80
C ASP A 186 -4.86 0.84 -8.26
N LEU A 187 -5.60 -0.01 -8.96
CA LEU A 187 -5.93 0.17 -10.38
C LEU A 187 -7.17 1.05 -10.56
N SER A 188 -7.27 1.75 -11.68
CA SER A 188 -8.54 2.30 -12.14
C SER A 188 -9.55 1.18 -12.43
N LEU A 189 -10.82 1.53 -12.57
CA LEU A 189 -11.85 0.57 -12.97
C LEU A 189 -11.56 -0.09 -14.32
N ALA A 190 -11.12 0.71 -15.32
CA ALA A 190 -10.76 0.18 -16.63
C ALA A 190 -9.60 -0.80 -16.56
N ALA A 191 -8.51 -0.42 -15.88
CA ALA A 191 -7.35 -1.28 -15.69
C ALA A 191 -7.70 -2.56 -14.91
N ALA A 192 -8.52 -2.46 -13.87
CA ALA A 192 -8.97 -3.61 -13.09
C ALA A 192 -9.79 -4.61 -13.91
N ARG A 193 -10.65 -4.12 -14.81
CA ARG A 193 -11.40 -4.97 -15.75
C ARG A 193 -10.48 -5.67 -16.74
N ARG A 194 -9.53 -4.93 -17.31
CA ARG A 194 -8.56 -5.44 -18.27
C ARG A 194 -7.65 -6.53 -17.69
N LEU A 195 -7.39 -6.47 -16.38
CA LEU A 195 -6.46 -7.34 -15.65
C LEU A 195 -7.17 -8.41 -14.79
N ASP A 196 -8.48 -8.60 -14.93
CA ASP A 196 -9.32 -9.51 -14.12
C ASP A 196 -9.23 -9.28 -12.60
N VAL A 197 -8.97 -8.05 -12.18
CA VAL A 197 -8.93 -7.67 -10.77
C VAL A 197 -10.29 -7.16 -10.30
N TYR A 198 -11.15 -6.71 -11.22
CA TYR A 198 -12.44 -6.10 -10.91
C TYR A 198 -13.37 -7.04 -10.12
N GLN A 199 -13.61 -8.26 -10.64
CA GLN A 199 -14.56 -9.21 -10.03
C GLN A 199 -14.10 -9.73 -8.65
N PRO A 200 -12.83 -10.18 -8.48
CA PRO A 200 -12.35 -10.64 -7.18
C PRO A 200 -12.06 -9.47 -6.22
N GLY A 201 -12.02 -8.22 -6.69
CA GLY A 201 -11.68 -7.03 -5.90
C GLY A 201 -10.19 -6.86 -5.65
N THR A 202 -9.44 -7.95 -5.56
CA THR A 202 -7.97 -7.97 -5.38
C THR A 202 -7.35 -9.13 -6.14
N ALA A 203 -6.09 -8.96 -6.58
CA ALA A 203 -5.29 -10.03 -7.16
C ALA A 203 -3.81 -9.81 -6.88
N GLU A 204 -3.03 -10.89 -6.86
CA GLU A 204 -1.58 -10.79 -6.86
C GLU A 204 -1.09 -10.46 -8.26
N VAL A 205 -0.26 -9.40 -8.35
CA VAL A 205 0.24 -8.89 -9.62
C VAL A 205 1.76 -8.74 -9.60
N LYS A 206 2.37 -8.87 -10.78
CA LYS A 206 3.72 -8.39 -11.06
C LYS A 206 3.62 -7.00 -11.69
N VAL A 207 4.35 -6.04 -11.14
CA VAL A 207 4.45 -4.66 -11.62
C VAL A 207 5.86 -4.44 -12.16
N GLU A 208 6.00 -4.17 -13.44
CA GLU A 208 7.25 -3.93 -14.14
C GLU A 208 7.28 -2.45 -14.59
N VAL A 209 8.23 -1.66 -14.09
CA VAL A 209 8.40 -0.26 -14.48
C VAL A 209 9.03 -0.22 -15.86
N MET A 210 8.28 0.25 -16.86
CA MET A 210 8.71 0.29 -18.26
C MET A 210 9.28 1.65 -18.67
N ALA A 211 8.76 2.74 -18.08
CA ALA A 211 9.25 4.09 -18.28
C ALA A 211 8.99 4.94 -17.04
N THR A 212 9.84 5.92 -16.79
CA THR A 212 9.70 6.86 -15.67
C THR A 212 10.21 8.24 -16.06
N PRO A 213 9.51 9.33 -15.67
CA PRO A 213 9.95 10.69 -15.96
C PRO A 213 11.10 11.16 -15.05
N ALA A 214 11.39 10.44 -13.94
CA ALA A 214 12.43 10.77 -12.99
C ALA A 214 13.09 9.49 -12.46
N PRO A 215 14.33 9.56 -11.92
CA PRO A 215 14.99 8.41 -11.29
C PRO A 215 14.16 7.81 -10.15
N LEU A 216 14.23 6.49 -9.99
CA LEU A 216 13.54 5.77 -8.90
C LEU A 216 14.23 5.95 -7.56
N ASP A 217 15.58 5.91 -7.56
CA ASP A 217 16.42 5.79 -6.36
C ASP A 217 17.02 7.12 -5.90
N SER A 218 16.79 8.20 -6.63
CA SER A 218 17.35 9.51 -6.30
C SER A 218 16.39 10.65 -6.58
N GLY A 219 16.53 11.73 -5.79
CA GLY A 219 15.65 12.89 -5.87
C GLY A 219 14.23 12.60 -5.42
N GLY A 220 13.28 13.41 -5.89
CA GLY A 220 11.88 13.32 -5.51
C GLY A 220 11.55 14.02 -4.20
N LYS A 221 10.26 14.19 -3.94
CA LYS A 221 9.73 14.79 -2.71
C LYS A 221 9.16 13.71 -1.82
N TRP A 222 9.73 13.56 -0.63
CA TRP A 222 9.37 12.43 0.24
C TRP A 222 8.57 12.85 1.46
N ALA A 223 7.67 11.98 1.85
CA ALA A 223 6.85 12.13 3.05
C ALA A 223 6.58 10.77 3.70
N VAL A 224 6.19 10.82 4.97
CA VAL A 224 5.60 9.71 5.70
C VAL A 224 4.11 9.96 5.82
N GLN A 225 3.30 8.99 5.41
CA GLN A 225 1.84 9.04 5.55
C GLN A 225 1.37 8.01 6.55
N ILE A 226 0.50 8.42 7.48
CA ILE A 226 0.05 7.63 8.61
C ILE A 226 -1.48 7.68 8.66
N GLY A 227 -2.09 6.53 8.89
CA GLY A 227 -3.53 6.40 9.01
C GLY A 227 -4.06 5.08 8.42
N SER A 228 -5.36 4.94 8.23
CA SER A 228 -6.39 5.95 8.50
C SER A 228 -6.81 5.90 9.97
N PHE A 229 -7.14 7.07 10.52
CA PHE A 229 -7.73 7.21 11.84
C PHE A 229 -9.24 7.43 11.64
N PRO A 230 -10.13 6.69 12.35
CA PRO A 230 -11.57 6.93 12.28
C PRO A 230 -11.97 8.24 12.93
N ASP A 231 -11.26 8.65 13.98
CA ASP A 231 -11.56 9.80 14.81
C ASP A 231 -10.60 10.96 14.52
N GLU A 232 -11.15 12.18 14.43
CA GLU A 232 -10.39 13.42 14.20
C GLU A 232 -9.53 13.80 15.40
N ASP A 233 -10.04 13.63 16.61
CA ASP A 233 -9.36 14.03 17.83
C ASP A 233 -8.13 13.14 18.06
N VAL A 234 -8.26 11.83 17.82
CA VAL A 234 -7.13 10.89 17.87
C VAL A 234 -6.06 11.26 16.83
N ALA A 235 -6.47 11.57 15.60
CA ALA A 235 -5.54 12.02 14.57
C ALA A 235 -4.85 13.34 14.94
N THR A 236 -5.57 14.25 15.59
CA THR A 236 -5.05 15.54 16.03
C THR A 236 -4.01 15.37 17.13
N GLU A 237 -4.34 14.62 18.18
CA GLU A 237 -3.42 14.35 19.29
C GLU A 237 -2.13 13.69 18.79
N PHE A 238 -2.26 12.72 17.88
CA PHE A 238 -1.12 12.05 17.30
C PHE A 238 -0.29 12.98 16.40
N ALA A 239 -0.92 13.86 15.62
CA ALA A 239 -0.22 14.88 14.82
C ALA A 239 0.57 15.86 15.70
N ASP A 240 0.00 16.28 16.82
CA ASP A 240 0.67 17.14 17.80
C ASP A 240 1.87 16.45 18.45
N HIS A 241 1.73 15.16 18.78
CA HIS A 241 2.86 14.35 19.26
C HIS A 241 4.00 14.30 18.22
N LEU A 242 3.67 14.04 16.96
CA LEU A 242 4.64 13.98 15.87
C LEU A 242 5.29 15.34 15.60
N THR A 243 4.55 16.45 15.73
CA THR A 243 5.09 17.81 15.59
C THR A 243 6.14 18.11 16.66
N ARG A 244 5.91 17.68 17.90
CA ARG A 244 6.90 17.80 18.99
C ARG A 244 8.12 16.90 18.76
N ARG A 245 7.93 15.69 18.22
CA ARG A 245 9.00 14.73 17.98
C ARG A 245 9.87 15.13 16.77
N TYR A 246 9.24 15.56 15.68
CA TYR A 246 9.92 15.87 14.41
C TYR A 246 9.90 17.37 14.11
N ARG A 247 10.62 18.15 14.92
CA ARG A 247 10.58 19.63 14.91
C ARG A 247 10.98 20.28 13.58
N THR A 248 11.77 19.59 12.76
CA THR A 248 12.22 20.07 11.44
C THR A 248 11.29 19.65 10.31
N ALA A 249 10.31 18.79 10.58
CA ALA A 249 9.37 18.29 9.58
C ALA A 249 8.06 19.07 9.62
N LYS A 250 7.39 19.20 8.47
CA LYS A 250 6.04 19.75 8.39
C LYS A 250 5.02 18.64 8.56
N VAL A 251 4.29 18.64 9.67
CA VAL A 251 3.19 17.72 9.93
C VAL A 251 1.87 18.32 9.46
N LEU A 252 1.10 17.58 8.68
CA LEU A 252 -0.19 17.97 8.12
C LEU A 252 -1.22 16.90 8.46
N ARG A 253 -2.43 17.32 8.86
CA ARG A 253 -3.60 16.47 9.04
C ARG A 253 -4.64 16.78 7.96
N PHE A 254 -5.30 15.78 7.41
CA PHE A 254 -6.33 15.94 6.39
C PHE A 254 -7.31 14.78 6.38
N ALA A 255 -8.56 15.05 5.95
CA ALA A 255 -9.58 14.04 5.73
C ALA A 255 -9.41 13.37 4.36
N SER A 256 -9.64 12.06 4.29
CA SER A 256 -9.70 11.34 3.01
C SER A 256 -11.09 11.46 2.37
N PRO A 257 -11.19 11.53 1.04
CA PRO A 257 -12.47 11.43 0.33
C PRO A 257 -13.25 10.13 0.61
N ALA A 258 -12.54 9.06 0.96
CA ALA A 258 -13.13 7.76 1.32
C ALA A 258 -13.46 7.63 2.81
N GLY A 259 -13.30 8.71 3.58
CA GLY A 259 -13.46 8.73 5.02
C GLY A 259 -12.15 8.52 5.79
N GLY A 260 -12.20 8.85 7.09
CA GLY A 260 -11.06 8.80 7.98
C GLY A 260 -10.06 9.95 7.82
N TRP A 261 -9.24 10.08 8.84
CA TRP A 261 -8.25 11.13 8.96
C TRP A 261 -6.85 10.60 8.72
N TRP A 262 -6.01 11.42 8.10
CA TRP A 262 -4.64 11.07 7.72
C TRP A 262 -3.66 12.11 8.20
N ILE A 263 -2.46 11.67 8.53
CA ILE A 263 -1.34 12.54 8.88
C ILE A 263 -0.25 12.36 7.83
N ARG A 264 0.30 13.48 7.37
CA ARG A 264 1.46 13.47 6.46
C ARG A 264 2.59 14.28 7.08
N ILE A 265 3.76 13.68 7.14
CA ILE A 265 4.99 14.32 7.61
C ILE A 265 5.87 14.54 6.37
N ARG A 266 6.07 15.80 5.98
CA ARG A 266 7.08 16.15 4.98
C ARG A 266 8.42 16.31 5.66
N VAL A 267 9.41 15.56 5.18
CA VAL A 267 10.78 15.66 5.69
C VAL A 267 11.46 16.93 5.17
N LEU A 268 12.43 17.42 5.93
CA LEU A 268 13.28 18.52 5.50
C LEU A 268 14.13 18.08 4.31
N ASP A 269 14.34 18.98 3.35
CA ASP A 269 15.19 18.80 2.17
C ASP A 269 14.80 17.59 1.30
N ASP A 270 13.56 17.11 1.47
CA ASP A 270 13.01 15.93 0.77
C ASP A 270 13.91 14.67 0.90
N ASP A 271 14.59 14.52 2.04
CA ASP A 271 15.54 13.46 2.35
C ASP A 271 14.82 12.09 2.42
N HIS A 272 15.08 11.24 1.44
CA HIS A 272 14.51 9.90 1.33
C HIS A 272 14.88 9.00 2.52
N ASP A 273 16.16 8.97 2.89
CA ASP A 273 16.66 8.08 3.94
C ASP A 273 16.07 8.49 5.30
N ARG A 274 15.95 9.80 5.53
CA ARG A 274 15.28 10.32 6.71
C ARG A 274 13.79 9.95 6.72
N ALA A 275 13.09 10.04 5.60
CA ALA A 275 11.70 9.61 5.50
C ALA A 275 11.56 8.10 5.80
N GLN A 276 12.44 7.28 5.26
CA GLN A 276 12.45 5.84 5.48
C GLN A 276 12.75 5.48 6.95
N GLN A 277 13.71 6.17 7.57
CA GLN A 277 13.98 6.04 8.99
C GLN A 277 12.75 6.39 9.84
N MET A 278 12.04 7.49 9.51
CA MET A 278 10.82 7.89 10.22
C MET A 278 9.72 6.84 10.09
N VAL A 279 9.57 6.19 8.93
CA VAL A 279 8.65 5.04 8.76
C VAL A 279 9.03 3.91 9.71
N ALA A 280 10.30 3.57 9.81
CA ALA A 280 10.78 2.48 10.68
C ALA A 280 10.62 2.80 12.18
N GLU A 281 10.77 4.06 12.58
CA GLU A 281 10.71 4.53 13.97
C GLU A 281 9.29 4.86 14.46
N THR A 282 8.37 5.19 13.55
CA THR A 282 7.01 5.59 13.91
C THR A 282 6.14 4.38 14.18
N ARG A 283 5.48 4.38 15.33
CA ARG A 283 4.48 3.38 15.71
C ARG A 283 3.15 4.09 15.95
N THR A 284 2.08 3.45 15.54
CA THR A 284 0.71 3.91 15.76
C THR A 284 -0.12 2.76 16.28
N SER A 285 -1.10 3.06 17.15
CA SER A 285 -2.09 2.08 17.59
C SER A 285 -3.18 1.84 16.54
N GLU A 286 -3.37 2.80 15.66
CA GLU A 286 -4.39 2.78 14.61
C GLU A 286 -3.76 3.08 13.25
N GLY A 287 -4.29 2.39 12.22
CA GLY A 287 -3.80 2.55 10.85
C GLY A 287 -2.39 1.98 10.64
N ALA A 288 -1.70 2.49 9.62
CA ALA A 288 -0.37 2.07 9.25
C ALA A 288 0.51 3.26 8.81
N VAL A 289 1.81 3.02 8.70
CA VAL A 289 2.81 4.04 8.34
C VAL A 289 3.39 3.68 6.98
N PHE A 290 3.39 4.64 6.07
CA PHE A 290 3.81 4.44 4.69
C PHE A 290 4.84 5.48 4.26
N LEU A 291 5.86 5.05 3.51
CA LEU A 291 6.70 5.94 2.73
C LEU A 291 5.95 6.38 1.48
N VAL A 292 5.98 7.66 1.15
CA VAL A 292 5.28 8.23 0.00
C VAL A 292 6.18 9.21 -0.74
N ARG A 293 6.23 9.09 -2.06
CA ARG A 293 6.78 10.10 -2.95
C ARG A 293 5.68 11.06 -3.37
N LEU A 294 5.93 12.37 -3.41
CA LEU A 294 4.90 13.39 -3.66
C LEU A 294 4.92 13.98 -5.09
N ASP A 295 5.94 13.70 -5.87
CA ASP A 295 6.14 14.18 -7.26
C ASP A 295 6.06 13.05 -8.30
#